data_4921abe73f47d902c6a9da19b60c5ce7
#
_entry.id   4921abe73f47d902c6a9da19b60c5ce7
#
_cell.length_a   1.000
_cell.length_b   1.000
_cell.length_c   1.000
_cell.angle_alpha   90.00
_cell.angle_beta   90.00
_cell.angle_gamma   90.00
#
_symmetry.space_group_name_H-M   'P 1'
#
loop_
_entity.id
_entity.type
_entity.pdbx_description
1 polymer ?
#
loop_
_entity_poly.entity_id
_entity_poly.type
_entity_poly.pdbx_seq_one_letter_code
_entity_poly.pdbx_strand_id
1 'polypeptide(L)'
;MRIVNLLNRVVGSNGRLLNKANEYMYWSPFVSHHKPKLQINIKTQKWHCWISNQGGHNLFQLFKKVKATKEQFDELSNIVGKPTKRNFSDNVEDKKIVRLPNEFKPLWLSGGGIIKKHCLSYLSRRGINMSDIVRYNIGYCSDGVYGNRIIIPSYNAEGELNYFVGRDIYKGGMKYKNPPVSKDVIGFELFINWDEPIVLCEGSFDAIAIRRNAIPLFGKTIPKSLKMKIYEKKVKEIYILLDSDAIKDSIKITDDLMRNGINVYFVNLSEEDPSDMGFRKVINLIKDTKQTSFSDLMRMRLNGKTKRYMEI
;
A
#
# COMPACT_ATOMS: atom_id res chain seq x y z
N MET A 1 -33.04 -6.03 -10.26
CA MET A 1 -32.90 -7.35 -10.93
C MET A 1 -32.35 -7.26 -12.37
N ARG A 2 -32.72 -6.31 -13.22
CA ARG A 2 -32.23 -6.23 -14.64
C ARG A 2 -30.70 -6.22 -14.75
N ILE A 3 -29.99 -5.43 -13.94
CA ILE A 3 -28.52 -5.32 -14.01
C ILE A 3 -27.82 -6.64 -13.64
N VAL A 4 -28.33 -7.40 -12.66
CA VAL A 4 -27.74 -8.69 -12.25
C VAL A 4 -27.88 -9.72 -13.38
N ASN A 5 -29.04 -9.76 -14.06
CA ASN A 5 -29.27 -10.65 -15.20
C ASN A 5 -28.33 -10.33 -16.37
N LEU A 6 -28.09 -9.04 -16.64
CA LEU A 6 -27.13 -8.62 -17.66
C LEU A 6 -25.70 -9.02 -17.26
N LEU A 7 -25.30 -8.80 -16.02
CA LEU A 7 -23.99 -9.20 -15.51
C LEU A 7 -23.78 -10.72 -15.58
N ASN A 8 -24.80 -11.52 -15.24
CA ASN A 8 -24.73 -12.98 -15.33
C ASN A 8 -24.42 -13.44 -16.77
N ARG A 9 -25.05 -12.82 -17.78
CA ARG A 9 -24.79 -13.11 -19.18
C ARG A 9 -23.41 -12.66 -19.65
N VAL A 10 -22.98 -11.48 -19.24
CA VAL A 10 -21.71 -10.88 -19.68
C VAL A 10 -20.51 -11.54 -19.01
N VAL A 11 -20.62 -11.88 -17.72
CA VAL A 11 -19.55 -12.55 -16.95
C VAL A 11 -19.53 -14.06 -17.19
N GLY A 12 -20.63 -14.61 -17.70
CA GLY A 12 -20.75 -16.06 -17.96
C GLY A 12 -20.94 -16.90 -16.69
N SER A 13 -21.42 -16.29 -15.61
CA SER A 13 -21.69 -17.00 -14.35
C SER A 13 -22.76 -16.29 -13.53
N ASN A 14 -23.48 -17.04 -12.69
CA ASN A 14 -24.48 -16.45 -11.79
C ASN A 14 -23.83 -15.77 -10.59
N GLY A 15 -24.17 -14.50 -10.38
CA GLY A 15 -23.70 -13.72 -9.25
C GLY A 15 -24.35 -14.18 -7.94
N ARG A 16 -23.54 -14.41 -6.91
CA ARG A 16 -23.99 -14.68 -5.54
C ARG A 16 -24.00 -13.37 -4.74
N LEU A 17 -25.17 -13.02 -4.18
CA LEU A 17 -25.29 -11.87 -3.28
C LEU A 17 -24.44 -12.09 -2.01
N LEU A 18 -23.63 -11.12 -1.64
CA LEU A 18 -22.91 -11.09 -0.37
C LEU A 18 -23.79 -10.46 0.73
N ASN A 19 -23.37 -10.61 2.00
CA ASN A 19 -24.09 -10.07 3.17
C ASN A 19 -24.20 -8.52 3.19
N LYS A 20 -23.46 -7.83 2.31
CA LYS A 20 -23.57 -6.38 2.11
C LYS A 20 -24.53 -6.09 0.95
N ALA A 21 -25.52 -5.23 1.18
CA ALA A 21 -26.44 -4.79 0.15
C ALA A 21 -25.72 -4.32 -1.13
N ASN A 22 -26.19 -4.77 -2.27
CA ASN A 22 -25.67 -4.45 -3.62
C ASN A 22 -24.29 -5.02 -3.98
N GLU A 23 -23.71 -5.91 -3.18
CA GLU A 23 -22.43 -6.58 -3.48
C GLU A 23 -22.68 -7.99 -3.99
N TYR A 24 -22.15 -8.30 -5.17
CA TYR A 24 -22.25 -9.60 -5.81
C TYR A 24 -20.87 -10.20 -6.08
N MET A 25 -20.75 -11.50 -5.88
CA MET A 25 -19.53 -12.26 -6.17
C MET A 25 -19.78 -13.18 -7.37
N TYR A 26 -18.88 -13.11 -8.34
CA TYR A 26 -18.89 -13.87 -9.58
C TYR A 26 -17.62 -14.69 -9.73
N TRP A 27 -17.67 -15.72 -10.57
CA TRP A 27 -16.47 -16.37 -11.08
C TRP A 27 -15.69 -15.38 -11.94
N SER A 28 -14.35 -15.47 -11.89
CA SER A 28 -13.52 -14.58 -12.67
C SER A 28 -13.60 -14.91 -14.17
N PRO A 29 -13.94 -13.94 -15.04
CA PRO A 29 -13.87 -14.16 -16.48
C PRO A 29 -12.44 -14.04 -17.04
N PHE A 30 -11.47 -13.69 -16.20
CA PHE A 30 -10.08 -13.42 -16.60
C PHE A 30 -9.14 -14.59 -16.31
N VAL A 31 -9.40 -15.34 -15.26
CA VAL A 31 -8.56 -16.45 -14.78
C VAL A 31 -9.43 -17.52 -14.17
N SER A 32 -9.20 -18.80 -14.54
CA SER A 32 -9.86 -19.94 -13.91
C SER A 32 -9.43 -20.08 -12.45
N HIS A 33 -10.38 -20.29 -11.54
CA HIS A 33 -10.13 -20.47 -10.12
C HIS A 33 -11.24 -21.29 -9.47
N HIS A 34 -10.92 -22.04 -8.43
CA HIS A 34 -11.85 -22.93 -7.71
C HIS A 34 -12.88 -22.20 -6.81
N LYS A 35 -12.82 -20.88 -6.69
CA LYS A 35 -13.78 -20.05 -5.94
C LYS A 35 -14.10 -18.77 -6.72
N PRO A 36 -15.32 -18.21 -6.56
CA PRO A 36 -15.66 -16.90 -7.13
C PRO A 36 -14.71 -15.81 -6.60
N LYS A 37 -14.18 -14.95 -7.47
CA LYS A 37 -13.18 -13.92 -7.13
C LYS A 37 -13.44 -12.56 -7.76
N LEU A 38 -14.47 -12.40 -8.59
CA LEU A 38 -14.88 -11.11 -9.13
C LEU A 38 -16.01 -10.54 -8.28
N GLN A 39 -15.72 -9.47 -7.57
CA GLN A 39 -16.68 -8.72 -6.74
C GLN A 39 -17.20 -7.52 -7.53
N ILE A 40 -18.51 -7.31 -7.52
CA ILE A 40 -19.19 -6.21 -8.22
C ILE A 40 -20.19 -5.56 -7.26
N ASN A 41 -20.10 -4.24 -7.11
CA ASN A 41 -21.12 -3.44 -6.44
C ASN A 41 -22.05 -2.84 -7.50
N ILE A 42 -23.31 -3.26 -7.53
CA ILE A 42 -24.27 -2.84 -8.57
C ILE A 42 -24.77 -1.40 -8.37
N LYS A 43 -24.67 -0.83 -7.17
CA LYS A 43 -25.06 0.56 -6.89
C LYS A 43 -23.97 1.55 -7.29
N THR A 44 -22.72 1.28 -6.89
CA THR A 44 -21.57 2.15 -7.19
C THR A 44 -20.92 1.82 -8.52
N GLN A 45 -21.30 0.71 -9.15
CA GLN A 45 -20.73 0.15 -10.39
C GLN A 45 -19.24 -0.23 -10.29
N LYS A 46 -18.62 -0.14 -9.11
CA LYS A 46 -17.24 -0.56 -8.89
C LYS A 46 -17.13 -2.08 -8.91
N TRP A 47 -16.01 -2.56 -9.43
CA TRP A 47 -15.72 -3.98 -9.47
C TRP A 47 -14.24 -4.26 -9.23
N HIS A 48 -13.93 -5.44 -8.70
CA HIS A 48 -12.56 -5.91 -8.49
C HIS A 48 -12.48 -7.43 -8.57
N CYS A 49 -11.49 -7.93 -9.30
CA CYS A 49 -11.18 -9.35 -9.36
C CYS A 49 -9.94 -9.65 -8.49
N TRP A 50 -10.16 -10.31 -7.37
CA TRP A 50 -9.13 -10.59 -6.36
C TRP A 50 -8.03 -11.55 -6.80
N ILE A 51 -8.26 -12.33 -7.86
CA ILE A 51 -7.27 -13.28 -8.39
C ILE A 51 -6.40 -12.68 -9.49
N SER A 52 -6.99 -11.88 -10.39
CA SER A 52 -6.26 -11.22 -11.48
C SER A 52 -5.77 -9.83 -11.12
N ASN A 53 -6.14 -9.33 -9.93
CA ASN A 53 -5.88 -7.97 -9.45
C ASN A 53 -6.33 -6.87 -10.43
N GLN A 54 -7.42 -7.14 -11.18
CA GLN A 54 -8.03 -6.19 -12.10
C GLN A 54 -9.26 -5.57 -11.46
N GLY A 55 -9.46 -4.28 -11.66
CA GLY A 55 -10.60 -3.57 -11.13
C GLY A 55 -10.99 -2.37 -11.99
N GLY A 56 -12.12 -1.75 -11.65
CA GLY A 56 -12.61 -0.58 -12.33
C GLY A 56 -13.68 0.17 -11.53
N HIS A 57 -13.90 1.42 -11.92
CA HIS A 57 -14.80 2.35 -11.24
C HIS A 57 -16.22 2.35 -11.82
N ASN A 58 -16.42 1.70 -12.98
CA ASN A 58 -17.74 1.54 -13.61
C ASN A 58 -17.84 0.23 -14.40
N LEU A 59 -19.04 -0.21 -14.68
CA LEU A 59 -19.29 -1.45 -15.39
C LEU A 59 -18.91 -1.41 -16.86
N PHE A 60 -18.87 -0.24 -17.50
CA PHE A 60 -18.41 -0.12 -18.90
C PHE A 60 -16.95 -0.57 -19.06
N GLN A 61 -16.10 -0.32 -18.03
CA GLN A 61 -14.74 -0.83 -18.03
C GLN A 61 -14.67 -2.36 -17.93
N LEU A 62 -15.54 -2.98 -17.13
CA LEU A 62 -15.65 -4.43 -17.04
C LEU A 62 -16.08 -5.01 -18.38
N PHE A 63 -17.17 -4.48 -18.98
CA PHE A 63 -17.72 -4.91 -20.26
C PHE A 63 -16.67 -4.83 -21.39
N LYS A 64 -15.88 -3.74 -21.42
CA LYS A 64 -14.76 -3.63 -22.37
C LYS A 64 -13.72 -4.73 -22.18
N LYS A 65 -13.37 -5.06 -20.93
CA LYS A 65 -12.37 -6.10 -20.62
C LYS A 65 -12.84 -7.52 -20.95
N VAL A 66 -14.10 -7.80 -20.75
CA VAL A 66 -14.70 -9.11 -21.13
C VAL A 66 -15.16 -9.16 -22.58
N LYS A 67 -14.88 -8.10 -23.37
CA LYS A 67 -15.27 -8.00 -24.80
C LYS A 67 -16.77 -8.20 -25.03
N ALA A 68 -17.60 -7.56 -24.18
CA ALA A 68 -19.05 -7.59 -24.30
C ALA A 68 -19.52 -7.06 -25.69
N THR A 69 -20.68 -7.53 -26.17
CA THR A 69 -21.24 -7.12 -27.45
C THR A 69 -21.82 -5.70 -27.40
N LYS A 70 -22.07 -5.11 -28.58
CA LYS A 70 -22.68 -3.77 -28.67
C LYS A 70 -24.06 -3.73 -28.01
N GLU A 71 -24.87 -4.76 -28.21
CA GLU A 71 -26.21 -4.90 -27.62
C GLU A 71 -26.14 -4.92 -26.09
N GLN A 72 -25.12 -5.60 -25.51
CA GLN A 72 -24.88 -5.63 -24.07
C GLN A 72 -24.45 -4.27 -23.52
N PHE A 73 -23.66 -3.50 -24.28
CA PHE A 73 -23.32 -2.13 -23.91
C PHE A 73 -24.52 -1.20 -23.98
N ASP A 74 -25.40 -1.36 -24.99
CA ASP A 74 -26.63 -0.57 -25.13
C ASP A 74 -27.60 -0.89 -23.98
N GLU A 75 -27.76 -2.18 -23.65
CA GLU A 75 -28.57 -2.61 -22.49
C GLU A 75 -28.00 -2.06 -21.17
N LEU A 76 -26.69 -2.10 -20.97
CA LEU A 76 -26.05 -1.47 -19.81
C LEU A 76 -26.35 0.03 -19.74
N SER A 77 -26.20 0.73 -20.86
CA SER A 77 -26.49 2.18 -20.96
C SER A 77 -27.94 2.51 -20.60
N ASN A 78 -28.89 1.64 -20.98
CA ASN A 78 -30.30 1.82 -20.64
C ASN A 78 -30.60 1.57 -19.15
N ILE A 79 -29.79 0.74 -18.47
CA ILE A 79 -29.99 0.43 -17.04
C ILE A 79 -29.29 1.45 -16.13
N VAL A 80 -28.05 1.86 -16.44
CA VAL A 80 -27.22 2.70 -15.55
C VAL A 80 -26.97 4.10 -16.09
N GLY A 81 -27.52 4.46 -17.25
CA GLY A 81 -27.26 5.69 -17.97
C GLY A 81 -25.97 5.61 -18.81
N LYS A 82 -25.88 6.46 -19.83
CA LYS A 82 -24.65 6.57 -20.62
C LYS A 82 -23.51 7.07 -19.71
N PRO A 83 -22.28 6.55 -19.88
CA PRO A 83 -21.16 7.13 -19.17
C PRO A 83 -21.06 8.59 -19.60
N THR A 84 -21.36 9.51 -18.71
CA THR A 84 -20.99 10.90 -18.93
C THR A 84 -19.51 10.89 -19.21
N LYS A 85 -19.09 11.41 -20.38
CA LYS A 85 -17.69 11.81 -20.59
C LYS A 85 -17.40 12.80 -19.45
N ARG A 86 -16.93 12.32 -18.33
CA ARG A 86 -16.13 13.16 -17.48
C ARG A 86 -14.98 13.54 -18.38
N ASN A 87 -15.01 14.80 -18.81
CA ASN A 87 -13.86 15.38 -19.44
C ASN A 87 -12.66 14.96 -18.62
N PHE A 88 -11.66 14.35 -19.25
CA PHE A 88 -10.30 14.34 -18.76
C PHE A 88 -9.77 15.78 -18.90
N SER A 89 -10.48 16.74 -18.34
CA SER A 89 -9.90 17.95 -17.86
C SER A 89 -9.14 17.50 -16.62
N ASP A 90 -7.85 17.69 -16.65
CA ASP A 90 -6.95 17.55 -15.52
C ASP A 90 -7.74 17.47 -14.21
N ASN A 91 -8.01 16.24 -13.75
CA ASN A 91 -8.36 16.07 -12.37
C ASN A 91 -7.10 16.50 -11.61
N VAL A 92 -6.99 17.77 -11.37
CA VAL A 92 -6.59 18.22 -10.05
C VAL A 92 -7.55 17.45 -9.15
N GLU A 93 -7.15 16.22 -8.76
CA GLU A 93 -7.79 15.55 -7.64
C GLU A 93 -7.82 16.64 -6.59
N ASP A 94 -9.02 17.09 -6.20
CA ASP A 94 -9.14 17.86 -4.96
C ASP A 94 -8.34 17.07 -3.95
N LYS A 95 -7.10 17.49 -3.71
CA LYS A 95 -6.20 16.82 -2.77
C LYS A 95 -6.95 16.89 -1.47
N LYS A 96 -7.66 15.81 -1.12
CA LYS A 96 -8.35 15.73 0.16
C LYS A 96 -7.32 16.06 1.20
N ILE A 97 -7.43 17.24 1.78
CA ILE A 97 -6.50 17.72 2.80
C ILE A 97 -6.49 16.67 3.90
N VAL A 98 -5.35 16.02 4.05
CA VAL A 98 -5.16 15.03 5.13
C VAL A 98 -5.12 15.81 6.43
N ARG A 99 -5.91 15.36 7.41
CA ARG A 99 -5.91 15.92 8.77
C ARG A 99 -5.72 14.79 9.75
N LEU A 100 -4.97 15.05 10.82
CA LEU A 100 -4.93 14.13 11.95
C LEU A 100 -6.32 13.99 12.55
N PRO A 101 -6.65 12.83 13.16
CA PRO A 101 -7.89 12.67 13.91
C PRO A 101 -8.06 13.77 14.95
N ASN A 102 -9.29 14.23 15.18
CA ASN A 102 -9.56 15.27 16.17
C ASN A 102 -9.13 14.85 17.58
N GLU A 103 -9.16 13.53 17.86
CA GLU A 103 -8.76 12.93 19.13
C GLU A 103 -7.26 12.68 19.25
N PHE A 104 -6.47 13.08 18.24
CA PHE A 104 -5.02 12.89 18.24
C PHE A 104 -4.35 13.65 19.37
N LYS A 105 -3.53 12.94 20.14
CA LYS A 105 -2.69 13.48 21.22
C LYS A 105 -1.25 13.05 21.00
N PRO A 106 -0.30 14.00 20.93
CA PRO A 106 1.12 13.64 20.84
C PRO A 106 1.58 12.86 22.08
N LEU A 107 2.39 11.81 21.86
CA LEU A 107 2.90 10.98 22.96
C LEU A 107 3.96 11.69 23.82
N TRP A 108 4.60 12.70 23.28
CA TRP A 108 5.64 13.49 23.98
C TRP A 108 5.08 14.52 24.98
N LEU A 109 3.80 14.87 24.91
CA LEU A 109 3.17 15.75 25.89
C LEU A 109 3.09 15.06 27.26
N SER A 110 3.16 15.84 28.34
CA SER A 110 2.98 15.35 29.71
C SER A 110 1.53 14.87 29.95
N GLY A 111 1.32 14.07 31.00
CA GLY A 111 0.01 13.51 31.34
C GLY A 111 -0.39 12.34 30.43
N GLY A 112 -1.65 11.94 30.48
CA GLY A 112 -2.23 10.85 29.68
C GLY A 112 -2.63 9.64 30.52
N GLY A 113 -3.65 8.91 30.04
CA GLY A 113 -4.22 7.75 30.71
C GLY A 113 -3.50 6.44 30.38
N ILE A 114 -4.14 5.33 30.69
CA ILE A 114 -3.64 3.98 30.50
C ILE A 114 -3.28 3.68 29.04
N ILE A 115 -4.07 4.18 28.07
CA ILE A 115 -3.83 3.98 26.63
C ILE A 115 -2.47 4.55 26.22
N LYS A 116 -2.12 5.75 26.70
CA LYS A 116 -0.79 6.35 26.45
C LYS A 116 0.34 5.45 26.96
N LYS A 117 0.22 4.93 28.18
CA LYS A 117 1.22 3.99 28.75
C LYS A 117 1.39 2.75 27.89
N HIS A 118 0.28 2.18 27.39
CA HIS A 118 0.31 1.03 26.50
C HIS A 118 0.95 1.37 25.15
N CYS A 119 0.67 2.55 24.57
CA CYS A 119 1.33 3.02 23.34
C CYS A 119 2.84 3.15 23.53
N LEU A 120 3.28 3.78 24.62
CA LEU A 120 4.72 3.93 24.91
C LEU A 120 5.40 2.56 25.12
N SER A 121 4.76 1.64 25.86
CA SER A 121 5.26 0.27 26.04
C SER A 121 5.34 -0.47 24.70
N TYR A 122 4.35 -0.33 23.83
CA TYR A 122 4.35 -0.93 22.50
C TYR A 122 5.52 -0.41 21.64
N LEU A 123 5.74 0.91 21.61
CA LEU A 123 6.83 1.54 20.86
C LEU A 123 8.21 1.16 21.42
N SER A 124 8.36 1.16 22.74
CA SER A 124 9.61 0.77 23.41
C SER A 124 10.03 -0.67 23.07
N ARG A 125 9.07 -1.62 23.05
CA ARG A 125 9.34 -3.01 22.64
C ARG A 125 9.81 -3.14 21.19
N ARG A 126 9.50 -2.17 20.33
CA ARG A 126 9.97 -2.07 18.95
C ARG A 126 11.23 -1.19 18.80
N GLY A 127 11.88 -0.86 19.89
CA GLY A 127 13.11 -0.04 19.90
C GLY A 127 12.89 1.42 19.51
N ILE A 128 11.65 1.89 19.46
CA ILE A 128 11.31 3.30 19.20
C ILE A 128 11.36 4.07 20.51
N ASN A 129 12.27 5.02 20.59
CA ASN A 129 12.54 5.82 21.79
C ASN A 129 11.85 7.20 21.74
N MET A 130 12.03 7.98 22.78
CA MET A 130 11.41 9.31 22.89
C MET A 130 11.89 10.28 21.81
N SER A 131 13.15 10.22 21.38
CA SER A 131 13.66 11.06 20.29
C SER A 131 12.97 10.73 18.96
N ASP A 132 12.69 9.45 18.69
CA ASP A 132 11.93 9.03 17.52
C ASP A 132 10.48 9.54 17.62
N ILE A 133 9.85 9.43 18.80
CA ILE A 133 8.48 9.90 19.05
C ILE A 133 8.35 11.39 18.76
N VAL A 134 9.30 12.19 19.23
CA VAL A 134 9.32 13.64 18.99
C VAL A 134 9.58 13.93 17.51
N ARG A 135 10.63 13.31 16.93
CA ARG A 135 11.02 13.53 15.53
C ARG A 135 9.88 13.30 14.55
N TYR A 136 9.15 12.20 14.71
CA TYR A 136 8.06 11.84 13.81
C TYR A 136 6.68 12.32 14.29
N ASN A 137 6.64 13.13 15.36
CA ASN A 137 5.40 13.60 15.98
C ASN A 137 4.40 12.46 16.25
N ILE A 138 4.91 11.32 16.75
CA ILE A 138 4.07 10.16 17.01
C ILE A 138 3.09 10.46 18.14
N GLY A 139 1.83 10.14 17.91
CA GLY A 139 0.77 10.31 18.88
C GLY A 139 -0.14 9.10 19.01
N TYR A 140 -1.27 9.30 19.64
CA TYR A 140 -2.28 8.26 19.84
C TYR A 140 -3.67 8.87 19.89
N CYS A 141 -4.67 8.02 19.67
CA CYS A 141 -6.07 8.31 19.95
C CYS A 141 -6.58 7.32 21.01
N SER A 142 -7.19 7.81 22.08
CA SER A 142 -7.81 6.99 23.12
C SER A 142 -9.20 6.49 22.73
N ASP A 143 -9.89 7.24 21.88
CA ASP A 143 -11.30 7.05 21.50
C ASP A 143 -11.53 7.43 20.04
N GLY A 144 -12.81 7.49 19.65
CA GLY A 144 -13.22 7.86 18.29
C GLY A 144 -12.91 6.78 17.24
N VAL A 145 -12.90 7.21 15.99
CA VAL A 145 -12.70 6.33 14.81
C VAL A 145 -11.35 5.65 14.81
N TYR A 146 -10.35 6.28 15.43
CA TYR A 146 -8.97 5.79 15.57
C TYR A 146 -8.63 5.39 17.01
N GLY A 147 -9.64 5.15 17.85
CA GLY A 147 -9.46 4.74 19.24
C GLY A 147 -8.51 3.56 19.41
N ASN A 148 -7.73 3.57 20.49
CA ASN A 148 -6.73 2.55 20.83
C ASN A 148 -5.62 2.37 19.79
N ARG A 149 -5.28 3.45 19.05
CA ARG A 149 -4.26 3.38 17.99
C ARG A 149 -3.13 4.36 18.24
N ILE A 150 -1.92 3.89 17.92
CA ILE A 150 -0.78 4.75 17.68
C ILE A 150 -0.98 5.39 16.31
N ILE A 151 -0.80 6.71 16.23
CA ILE A 151 -0.86 7.47 14.97
C ILE A 151 0.57 7.93 14.65
N ILE A 152 1.03 7.56 13.46
CA ILE A 152 2.33 7.96 12.94
C ILE A 152 2.10 8.87 11.74
N PRO A 153 2.24 10.19 11.90
CA PRO A 153 2.13 11.15 10.81
C PRO A 153 3.26 11.04 9.80
N SER A 154 2.98 11.38 8.57
CA SER A 154 3.95 11.57 7.49
C SER A 154 3.76 12.96 6.90
N TYR A 155 4.87 13.67 6.70
CA TYR A 155 4.88 15.03 6.18
C TYR A 155 5.66 15.09 4.86
N ASN A 156 5.23 15.98 3.96
CA ASN A 156 5.95 16.30 2.73
C ASN A 156 7.17 17.20 3.01
N ALA A 157 7.90 17.58 1.97
CA ALA A 157 9.09 18.42 2.10
C ALA A 157 8.79 19.82 2.68
N GLU A 158 7.59 20.31 2.51
CA GLU A 158 7.11 21.61 3.01
C GLU A 158 6.60 21.54 4.46
N GLY A 159 6.62 20.34 5.08
CA GLY A 159 6.13 20.14 6.45
C GLY A 159 4.61 20.00 6.54
N GLU A 160 3.90 19.82 5.43
CA GLU A 160 2.47 19.57 5.42
C GLU A 160 2.17 18.09 5.60
N LEU A 161 1.12 17.77 6.36
CA LEU A 161 0.67 16.39 6.55
C LEU A 161 0.18 15.80 5.22
N ASN A 162 0.88 14.78 4.71
CA ASN A 162 0.53 14.10 3.46
C ASN A 162 -0.13 12.72 3.68
N TYR A 163 0.16 12.08 4.81
CA TYR A 163 -0.42 10.80 5.20
C TYR A 163 -0.31 10.55 6.71
N PHE A 164 -0.94 9.51 7.21
CA PHE A 164 -0.65 8.94 8.54
C PHE A 164 -1.01 7.46 8.58
N VAL A 165 -0.41 6.74 9.51
CA VAL A 165 -0.72 5.33 9.79
C VAL A 165 -1.32 5.21 11.18
N GLY A 166 -2.46 4.53 11.29
CA GLY A 166 -3.10 4.22 12.58
C GLY A 166 -2.91 2.73 12.93
N ARG A 167 -2.01 2.43 13.88
CA ARG A 167 -1.70 1.07 14.34
C ARG A 167 -2.48 0.71 15.60
N ASP A 168 -3.27 -0.36 15.54
CA ASP A 168 -3.94 -0.92 16.73
C ASP A 168 -2.91 -1.50 17.70
N ILE A 169 -3.04 -1.14 18.98
CA ILE A 169 -2.15 -1.64 20.05
C ILE A 169 -2.71 -2.89 20.75
N TYR A 170 -3.95 -3.22 20.50
CA TYR A 170 -4.60 -4.40 21.06
C TYR A 170 -4.88 -5.45 19.97
N LYS A 171 -4.99 -6.71 20.39
CA LYS A 171 -5.40 -7.80 19.49
C LYS A 171 -6.92 -7.87 19.49
N GLY A 172 -7.55 -7.74 18.33
CA GLY A 172 -9.01 -7.88 18.21
C GLY A 172 -9.68 -7.05 17.13
N GLY A 173 -8.93 -6.14 16.48
CA GLY A 173 -9.44 -5.30 15.42
C GLY A 173 -8.59 -5.32 14.15
N MET A 174 -8.88 -4.41 13.25
CA MET A 174 -8.07 -4.18 12.06
C MET A 174 -6.69 -3.66 12.47
N LYS A 175 -5.64 -4.45 12.17
CA LYS A 175 -4.24 -4.16 12.54
C LYS A 175 -3.81 -2.74 12.17
N TYR A 176 -4.20 -2.27 10.98
CA TYR A 176 -3.93 -0.93 10.49
C TYR A 176 -5.21 -0.25 10.01
N LYS A 177 -5.38 1.02 10.37
CA LYS A 177 -6.43 1.90 9.86
C LYS A 177 -5.79 3.21 9.44
N ASN A 178 -5.82 3.47 8.14
CA ASN A 178 -5.17 4.63 7.54
C ASN A 178 -6.24 5.63 7.05
N PRO A 179 -5.89 6.89 6.74
CA PRO A 179 -6.82 7.86 6.19
C PRO A 179 -7.34 7.38 4.82
N PRO A 180 -8.61 7.68 4.47
CA PRO A 180 -9.21 7.29 3.19
C PRO A 180 -8.77 8.23 2.05
N VAL A 181 -7.47 8.36 1.85
CA VAL A 181 -6.83 9.18 0.82
C VAL A 181 -5.91 8.33 -0.06
N SER A 182 -5.42 8.90 -1.16
CA SER A 182 -4.44 8.23 -2.02
C SER A 182 -3.17 7.90 -1.25
N LYS A 183 -2.56 6.76 -1.55
CA LYS A 183 -1.22 6.39 -1.09
C LYS A 183 -0.11 6.87 -2.06
N ASP A 184 -0.47 7.62 -3.09
CA ASP A 184 0.51 8.22 -4.00
C ASP A 184 1.13 9.46 -3.34
N VAL A 185 1.90 9.20 -2.30
CA VAL A 185 2.64 10.18 -1.49
C VAL A 185 4.05 9.69 -1.24
N ILE A 186 4.95 10.59 -0.93
CA ILE A 186 6.31 10.24 -0.47
C ILE A 186 6.29 10.18 1.06
N GLY A 187 6.48 8.98 1.60
CA GLY A 187 6.48 8.77 3.04
C GLY A 187 7.68 9.42 3.70
N PHE A 188 7.45 10.18 4.78
CA PHE A 188 8.48 10.84 5.59
C PHE A 188 9.41 11.78 4.80
N GLU A 189 8.93 12.37 3.69
CA GLU A 189 9.73 13.19 2.79
C GLU A 189 10.46 14.34 3.51
N LEU A 190 9.84 14.91 4.54
CA LEU A 190 10.45 15.96 5.39
C LEU A 190 11.83 15.58 5.95
N PHE A 191 12.10 14.29 6.11
CA PHE A 191 13.33 13.78 6.73
C PHE A 191 14.32 13.19 5.72
N ILE A 192 14.02 13.26 4.42
CA ILE A 192 14.81 12.62 3.37
C ILE A 192 15.86 13.58 2.83
N ASN A 193 17.12 13.13 2.89
CA ASN A 193 18.22 13.73 2.14
C ASN A 193 18.35 13.03 0.79
N TRP A 194 18.02 13.72 -0.29
CA TRP A 194 18.03 13.17 -1.64
C TRP A 194 19.43 12.96 -2.23
N ASP A 195 20.46 13.53 -1.61
CA ASP A 195 21.87 13.39 -2.02
C ASP A 195 22.55 12.16 -1.41
N GLU A 196 21.89 11.50 -0.46
CA GLU A 196 22.36 10.28 0.22
C GLU A 196 21.63 9.03 -0.28
N PRO A 197 22.22 7.84 -0.12
CA PRO A 197 21.53 6.59 -0.43
C PRO A 197 20.18 6.47 0.29
N ILE A 198 19.16 5.99 -0.41
CA ILE A 198 17.78 5.87 0.10
C ILE A 198 17.48 4.41 0.42
N VAL A 199 16.80 4.17 1.54
CA VAL A 199 16.26 2.86 1.89
C VAL A 199 14.75 2.85 1.68
N LEU A 200 14.24 1.99 0.80
CA LEU A 200 12.81 1.74 0.63
C LEU A 200 12.37 0.59 1.52
N CYS A 201 11.37 0.80 2.36
CA CYS A 201 10.81 -0.22 3.25
C CYS A 201 9.28 -0.26 3.16
N GLU A 202 8.63 -1.31 3.69
CA GLU A 202 7.19 -1.48 3.55
C GLU A 202 6.40 -0.48 4.40
N GLY A 203 6.77 -0.33 5.66
CA GLY A 203 5.97 0.39 6.65
C GLY A 203 6.69 1.49 7.40
N SER A 204 5.89 2.30 8.10
CA SER A 204 6.40 3.41 8.92
C SER A 204 7.25 2.94 10.11
N PHE A 205 6.92 1.79 10.70
CA PHE A 205 7.70 1.23 11.80
C PHE A 205 9.11 0.82 11.35
N ASP A 206 9.22 0.24 10.15
CA ASP A 206 10.48 -0.18 9.57
C ASP A 206 11.36 1.05 9.26
N ALA A 207 10.78 2.07 8.64
CA ALA A 207 11.48 3.33 8.36
C ALA A 207 12.02 3.99 9.64
N ILE A 208 11.23 4.01 10.71
CA ILE A 208 11.66 4.56 12.00
C ILE A 208 12.77 3.69 12.61
N ALA A 209 12.66 2.36 12.55
CA ALA A 209 13.66 1.44 13.06
C ALA A 209 15.00 1.54 12.31
N ILE A 210 14.97 1.81 11.02
CA ILE A 210 16.17 2.03 10.19
C ILE A 210 16.90 3.33 10.59
N ARG A 211 16.20 4.35 11.04
CA ARG A 211 16.75 5.66 11.49
C ARG A 211 17.71 6.35 10.51
N ARG A 212 17.75 5.90 9.28
CA ARG A 212 18.55 6.47 8.19
C ARG A 212 17.57 6.93 7.13
N ASN A 213 18.04 7.44 6.08
CA ASN A 213 17.33 7.96 4.93
C ASN A 213 16.30 6.95 4.35
N ALA A 214 15.25 6.64 5.12
CA ALA A 214 14.30 5.56 4.84
C ALA A 214 12.92 6.11 4.49
N ILE A 215 12.36 5.60 3.38
CA ILE A 215 11.05 5.96 2.84
C ILE A 215 10.11 4.77 3.00
N PRO A 216 9.04 4.86 3.80
CA PRO A 216 8.01 3.85 3.85
C PRO A 216 7.12 3.96 2.61
N LEU A 217 6.90 2.83 1.93
CA LEU A 217 6.03 2.76 0.75
C LEU A 217 4.54 2.72 1.11
N PHE A 218 4.20 2.50 2.38
CA PHE A 218 2.83 2.24 2.86
C PHE A 218 2.13 1.10 2.09
N GLY A 219 2.91 0.19 1.53
CA GLY A 219 2.52 -0.96 0.73
C GLY A 219 3.72 -1.57 0.02
N LYS A 220 3.46 -2.40 -1.00
CA LYS A 220 4.49 -3.21 -1.67
C LYS A 220 4.96 -2.64 -3.03
N THR A 221 4.53 -1.44 -3.38
CA THR A 221 4.86 -0.81 -4.68
C THR A 221 5.33 0.62 -4.49
N ILE A 222 6.26 1.07 -5.34
CA ILE A 222 6.70 2.47 -5.33
C ILE A 222 5.55 3.37 -5.83
N PRO A 223 5.11 4.37 -5.05
CA PRO A 223 4.19 5.39 -5.51
C PRO A 223 4.72 6.15 -6.73
N LYS A 224 3.81 6.61 -7.59
CA LYS A 224 4.19 7.35 -8.80
C LYS A 224 4.95 8.64 -8.46
N SER A 225 4.47 9.38 -7.45
CA SER A 225 5.11 10.59 -6.93
C SER A 225 6.55 10.34 -6.48
N LEU A 226 6.78 9.26 -5.71
CA LEU A 226 8.11 8.87 -5.27
C LEU A 226 9.02 8.50 -6.44
N LYS A 227 8.51 7.72 -7.40
CA LYS A 227 9.27 7.33 -8.58
C LYS A 227 9.73 8.54 -9.39
N MET A 228 8.84 9.51 -9.61
CA MET A 228 9.17 10.75 -10.29
C MET A 228 10.24 11.56 -9.53
N LYS A 229 10.10 11.64 -8.20
CA LYS A 229 11.05 12.38 -7.35
C LYS A 229 12.44 11.75 -7.36
N ILE A 230 12.55 10.42 -7.32
CA ILE A 230 13.81 9.68 -7.43
C ILE A 230 14.55 10.08 -8.72
N TYR A 231 13.86 10.16 -9.86
CA TYR A 231 14.48 10.55 -11.13
C TYR A 231 14.80 12.04 -11.20
N GLU A 232 13.90 12.90 -10.72
CA GLU A 232 14.12 14.35 -10.63
C GLU A 232 15.38 14.67 -9.82
N LYS A 233 15.53 14.02 -8.68
CA LYS A 233 16.66 14.20 -7.76
C LYS A 233 17.91 13.42 -8.18
N LYS A 234 17.85 12.64 -9.26
CA LYS A 234 18.97 11.83 -9.78
C LYS A 234 19.61 10.94 -8.73
N VAL A 235 18.77 10.32 -7.90
CA VAL A 235 19.19 9.40 -6.83
C VAL A 235 20.07 8.30 -7.44
N LYS A 236 21.25 8.07 -6.87
CA LYS A 236 22.24 7.12 -7.39
C LYS A 236 22.10 5.72 -6.82
N GLU A 237 21.74 5.62 -5.55
CA GLU A 237 21.78 4.37 -4.78
C GLU A 237 20.49 4.17 -3.99
N ILE A 238 19.90 2.99 -4.14
CA ILE A 238 18.64 2.63 -3.44
C ILE A 238 18.80 1.21 -2.85
N TYR A 239 18.55 1.12 -1.54
CA TYR A 239 18.40 -0.13 -0.82
C TYR A 239 16.93 -0.53 -0.76
N ILE A 240 16.62 -1.77 -1.13
CA ILE A 240 15.25 -2.32 -1.07
C ILE A 240 15.18 -3.30 0.09
N LEU A 241 14.37 -2.95 1.09
CA LEU A 241 14.23 -3.67 2.35
C LEU A 241 12.73 -3.88 2.61
N LEU A 242 12.13 -4.81 1.85
CA LEU A 242 10.72 -5.18 1.97
C LEU A 242 10.60 -6.56 2.62
N ASP A 243 9.44 -6.82 3.23
CA ASP A 243 9.14 -8.08 3.91
C ASP A 243 9.29 -9.29 2.98
N SER A 244 9.60 -10.44 3.55
CA SER A 244 9.88 -11.68 2.81
C SER A 244 8.72 -12.14 1.91
N ASP A 245 7.48 -11.79 2.25
CA ASP A 245 6.28 -12.08 1.44
C ASP A 245 6.15 -11.14 0.21
N ALA A 246 6.91 -10.04 0.18
CA ALA A 246 6.94 -9.06 -0.91
C ALA A 246 8.06 -9.29 -1.96
N ILE A 247 8.75 -10.45 -1.94
CA ILE A 247 9.87 -10.75 -2.86
C ILE A 247 9.53 -10.48 -4.32
N LYS A 248 8.34 -10.83 -4.80
CA LYS A 248 7.94 -10.60 -6.20
C LYS A 248 7.84 -9.12 -6.55
N ASP A 249 7.36 -8.32 -5.61
CA ASP A 249 7.23 -6.87 -5.80
C ASP A 249 8.60 -6.22 -5.67
N SER A 250 9.46 -6.67 -4.75
CA SER A 250 10.86 -6.24 -4.64
C SER A 250 11.66 -6.49 -5.92
N ILE A 251 11.50 -7.67 -6.55
CA ILE A 251 12.16 -7.98 -7.83
C ILE A 251 11.71 -7.03 -8.94
N LYS A 252 10.40 -6.70 -9.01
CA LYS A 252 9.89 -5.74 -10.01
C LYS A 252 10.45 -4.34 -9.78
N ILE A 253 10.49 -3.91 -8.52
CA ILE A 253 11.06 -2.62 -8.12
C ILE A 253 12.55 -2.57 -8.51
N THR A 254 13.31 -3.61 -8.16
CA THR A 254 14.73 -3.73 -8.49
C THR A 254 14.97 -3.62 -10.00
N ASP A 255 14.23 -4.40 -10.79
CA ASP A 255 14.35 -4.39 -12.26
C ASP A 255 14.05 -3.01 -12.85
N ASP A 256 12.98 -2.37 -12.39
CA ASP A 256 12.58 -1.05 -12.87
C ASP A 256 13.62 0.04 -12.55
N LEU A 257 14.15 0.05 -11.33
CA LEU A 257 15.18 1.02 -10.92
C LEU A 257 16.52 0.78 -11.63
N MET A 258 16.96 -0.47 -11.74
CA MET A 258 18.23 -0.83 -12.45
C MET A 258 18.17 -0.44 -13.93
N ARG A 259 17.04 -0.65 -14.61
CA ARG A 259 16.85 -0.23 -16.02
C ARG A 259 16.96 1.27 -16.22
N ASN A 260 16.70 2.04 -15.18
CA ASN A 260 16.81 3.50 -15.18
C ASN A 260 18.18 4.00 -14.64
N GLY A 261 19.18 3.11 -14.53
CA GLY A 261 20.56 3.46 -14.20
C GLY A 261 20.83 3.70 -12.72
N ILE A 262 19.95 3.23 -11.84
CA ILE A 262 20.11 3.35 -10.39
C ILE A 262 20.83 2.11 -9.86
N ASN A 263 21.83 2.29 -9.00
CA ASN A 263 22.48 1.22 -8.26
C ASN A 263 21.52 0.70 -7.19
N VAL A 264 21.09 -0.53 -7.32
CA VAL A 264 20.13 -1.13 -6.40
C VAL A 264 20.82 -2.17 -5.52
N TYR A 265 20.50 -2.13 -4.23
CA TYR A 265 20.95 -3.06 -3.21
C TYR A 265 19.74 -3.80 -2.64
N PHE A 266 19.57 -5.06 -3.00
CA PHE A 266 18.50 -5.88 -2.49
C PHE A 266 18.88 -6.47 -1.13
N VAL A 267 18.25 -5.98 -0.05
CA VAL A 267 18.51 -6.46 1.30
C VAL A 267 17.59 -7.64 1.58
N ASN A 268 18.18 -8.83 1.73
CA ASN A 268 17.41 -10.03 2.02
C ASN A 268 17.12 -10.12 3.53
N LEU A 269 15.86 -9.96 3.88
CA LEU A 269 15.37 -10.22 5.23
C LEU A 269 15.12 -11.73 5.38
N SER A 270 15.73 -12.37 6.39
CA SER A 270 15.57 -13.82 6.63
C SER A 270 14.13 -14.17 7.00
N GLU A 271 13.67 -13.79 8.18
CA GLU A 271 12.28 -14.04 8.64
C GLU A 271 11.76 -12.93 9.57
N GLU A 272 12.63 -12.05 10.06
CA GLU A 272 12.25 -10.97 10.98
C GLU A 272 12.01 -9.67 10.24
N ASP A 273 10.94 -8.96 10.57
CA ASP A 273 10.69 -7.61 10.06
C ASP A 273 11.77 -6.63 10.58
N PRO A 274 12.15 -5.58 9.82
CA PRO A 274 13.13 -4.59 10.24
C PRO A 274 12.83 -3.96 11.61
N SER A 275 11.55 -3.72 11.88
CA SER A 275 11.08 -3.15 13.15
C SER A 275 11.25 -4.09 14.35
N ASP A 276 11.37 -5.41 14.12
CA ASP A 276 11.57 -6.42 15.17
C ASP A 276 13.07 -6.75 15.34
N MET A 277 13.88 -6.64 14.28
CA MET A 277 15.34 -6.81 14.31
C MET A 277 16.06 -5.74 15.12
N GLY A 278 15.55 -4.52 15.12
CA GLY A 278 16.16 -3.35 15.75
C GLY A 278 17.31 -2.72 14.95
N PHE A 279 17.59 -1.45 15.23
CA PHE A 279 18.50 -0.59 14.44
C PHE A 279 19.87 -1.18 14.15
N ARG A 280 20.57 -1.75 15.16
CA ARG A 280 21.95 -2.25 14.97
C ARG A 280 22.02 -3.40 13.96
N LYS A 281 21.12 -4.38 14.06
CA LYS A 281 21.09 -5.52 13.14
C LYS A 281 20.75 -5.04 11.71
N VAL A 282 19.74 -4.20 11.57
CA VAL A 282 19.31 -3.65 10.27
C VAL A 282 20.42 -2.88 9.59
N ILE A 283 21.15 -2.01 10.31
CA ILE A 283 22.24 -1.22 9.74
C ILE A 283 23.43 -2.10 9.32
N ASN A 284 23.76 -3.13 10.09
CA ASN A 284 24.82 -4.07 9.68
C ASN A 284 24.40 -4.81 8.41
N LEU A 285 23.16 -5.30 8.36
CA LEU A 285 22.63 -5.96 7.17
C LEU A 285 22.68 -5.07 5.92
N ILE A 286 22.31 -3.79 6.06
CA ILE A 286 22.40 -2.81 4.97
C ILE A 286 23.86 -2.61 4.54
N LYS A 287 24.80 -2.47 5.48
CA LYS A 287 26.24 -2.28 5.18
C LYS A 287 26.87 -3.49 4.48
N ASP A 288 26.46 -4.68 4.85
CA ASP A 288 26.99 -5.93 4.32
C ASP A 288 26.36 -6.31 2.97
N THR A 289 25.30 -5.62 2.57
CA THR A 289 24.57 -5.89 1.32
C THR A 289 25.39 -5.37 0.13
N LYS A 290 25.66 -6.25 -0.84
CA LYS A 290 26.33 -5.89 -2.09
C LYS A 290 25.34 -5.36 -3.13
N GLN A 291 25.84 -4.56 -4.05
CA GLN A 291 25.05 -4.10 -5.19
C GLN A 291 24.50 -5.30 -5.97
N THR A 292 23.22 -5.27 -6.26
CA THR A 292 22.53 -6.33 -7.01
C THR A 292 22.95 -6.30 -8.48
N SER A 293 23.53 -7.38 -8.95
CA SER A 293 23.85 -7.55 -10.37
C SER A 293 22.63 -8.03 -11.16
N PHE A 294 22.71 -7.92 -12.50
CA PHE A 294 21.69 -8.51 -13.38
C PHE A 294 21.58 -10.03 -13.20
N SER A 295 22.69 -10.71 -12.96
CA SER A 295 22.72 -12.16 -12.68
C SER A 295 21.98 -12.49 -11.39
N ASP A 296 22.13 -11.68 -10.34
CA ASP A 296 21.42 -11.87 -9.07
C ASP A 296 19.92 -11.68 -9.26
N LEU A 297 19.51 -10.66 -10.01
CA LEU A 297 18.11 -10.42 -10.35
C LEU A 297 17.50 -11.61 -11.10
N MET A 298 18.22 -12.20 -12.05
CA MET A 298 17.76 -13.38 -12.79
C MET A 298 17.62 -14.61 -11.88
N ARG A 299 18.59 -14.85 -10.97
CA ARG A 299 18.51 -15.92 -9.97
C ARG A 299 17.29 -15.75 -9.06
N MET A 300 17.03 -14.53 -8.57
CA MET A 300 15.85 -14.24 -7.75
C MET A 300 14.54 -14.53 -8.48
N ARG A 301 14.46 -14.20 -9.78
CA ARG A 301 13.30 -14.50 -10.63
C ARG A 301 13.07 -16.00 -10.81
N LEU A 302 14.11 -16.76 -10.99
CA LEU A 302 14.05 -18.21 -11.14
C LEU A 302 13.62 -18.87 -9.82
N ASN A 303 14.28 -18.53 -8.72
CA ASN A 303 13.95 -19.07 -7.39
C ASN A 303 12.54 -18.71 -6.93
N GLY A 304 12.07 -17.50 -7.23
CA GLY A 304 10.70 -17.08 -6.96
C GLY A 304 9.62 -17.82 -7.78
N LYS A 305 10.01 -18.45 -8.91
CA LYS A 305 9.14 -19.37 -9.67
C LYS A 305 9.16 -20.78 -9.11
N THR A 306 10.31 -21.26 -8.61
CA THR A 306 10.49 -22.65 -8.15
C THR A 306 9.74 -22.94 -6.84
N LYS A 307 9.63 -21.98 -5.91
CA LYS A 307 8.77 -22.12 -4.74
C LYS A 307 7.29 -22.38 -5.05
N ARG A 308 6.82 -22.04 -6.26
CA ARG A 308 5.43 -22.27 -6.70
C ARG A 308 5.17 -23.72 -7.13
N TYR A 309 6.20 -24.50 -7.39
CA TYR A 309 6.09 -25.92 -7.81
C TYR A 309 6.32 -26.91 -6.65
N MET A 310 6.76 -26.42 -5.46
CA MET A 310 6.94 -27.25 -4.27
C MET A 310 5.76 -27.14 -3.27
N GLU A 311 4.78 -26.28 -3.55
CA GLU A 311 3.55 -26.11 -2.73
C GLU A 311 2.30 -26.72 -3.42
N ILE A 312 2.48 -27.69 -4.35
CA ILE A 312 1.40 -28.47 -4.97
C ILE A 312 1.50 -29.91 -4.49
#